data_753f79d4b7f3bb999f98fed56b3b199d
#
_entry.id   753f79d4b7f3bb999f98fed56b3b199d
#
_cell.length_a   1.000
_cell.length_b   1.000
_cell.length_c   1.000
_cell.angle_alpha   90.00
_cell.angle_beta   90.00
_cell.angle_gamma   90.00
#
_symmetry.space_group_name_H-M   'P 1'
#
loop_
_entity.id
_entity.type
_entity.pdbx_description
1 polymer ?
#
loop_
_entity_poly.entity_id
_entity_poly.type
_entity_poly.pdbx_seq_one_letter_code
_entity_poly.pdbx_strand_id
1 'polypeptide(L)'
;ATTIACGGDDPVVPQLPGGGNNGQDGTEEEKPEIKPDEGITLYGLVSDKEGNPLEGVVVSDGYSVMASDKKGVYQIVRSANAKYVFISAPSGYEIPTQANYGSYQGTYQAANSLTGSSTKPYRADFTLTKLSQSDTRFLLFGLGDPQPDNDEHIKRFRTETVPDVKKIKADYTIPTVGIALGDILG
;
A
#
# COMPACT_ATOMS: atom_id res chain seq x y z
N ALA A 1 -11.89 7.75 2.57
CA ALA A 1 -12.15 8.12 3.95
C ALA A 1 -11.58 7.03 4.85
N THR A 2 -10.43 7.28 5.46
CA THR A 2 -9.86 6.33 6.44
C THR A 2 -10.65 6.48 7.73
N THR A 3 -11.48 5.50 8.04
CA THR A 3 -12.21 5.45 9.31
C THR A 3 -11.31 4.71 10.31
N ILE A 4 -10.82 5.43 11.32
CA ILE A 4 -10.23 4.79 12.51
C ILE A 4 -11.38 4.29 13.35
N ALA A 5 -11.66 2.99 13.32
CA ALA A 5 -12.61 2.35 14.22
C ALA A 5 -11.84 1.91 15.48
N CYS A 6 -12.05 2.63 16.59
CA CYS A 6 -11.73 2.13 17.92
C CYS A 6 -13.01 1.52 18.51
N GLY A 7 -13.14 0.21 18.43
CA GLY A 7 -14.11 -0.57 19.19
C GLY A 7 -13.43 -1.05 20.47
N GLY A 8 -14.03 -0.78 21.64
CA GLY A 8 -13.58 -1.37 22.89
C GLY A 8 -13.99 -2.84 22.92
N ASP A 9 -13.02 -3.66 23.24
CA ASP A 9 -12.97 -4.89 24.03
C ASP A 9 -11.61 -5.54 23.71
N ASP A 10 -10.88 -5.88 24.75
CA ASP A 10 -9.54 -6.50 24.84
C ASP A 10 -8.61 -6.49 23.59
N PRO A 11 -7.34 -6.16 23.75
CA PRO A 11 -6.40 -6.17 22.65
C PRO A 11 -6.12 -7.61 22.23
N VAL A 12 -6.92 -8.12 21.32
CA VAL A 12 -6.51 -9.26 20.51
C VAL A 12 -5.40 -8.74 19.61
N VAL A 13 -4.16 -9.04 19.99
CA VAL A 13 -3.02 -8.84 19.08
C VAL A 13 -3.34 -9.60 17.81
N PRO A 14 -3.53 -8.94 16.66
CA PRO A 14 -3.78 -9.66 15.42
C PRO A 14 -2.50 -10.45 15.11
N GLN A 15 -2.58 -11.76 15.14
CA GLN A 15 -1.58 -12.56 14.43
C GLN A 15 -1.62 -12.11 12.99
N LEU A 16 -0.48 -11.61 12.50
CA LEU A 16 -0.28 -11.37 11.08
C LEU A 16 -0.69 -12.64 10.35
N PRO A 17 -1.65 -12.61 9.42
CA PRO A 17 -1.96 -13.78 8.63
C PRO A 17 -0.68 -14.17 7.90
N GLY A 18 -0.16 -15.34 8.21
CA GLY A 18 0.82 -15.98 7.36
C GLY A 18 0.24 -15.96 5.95
N GLY A 19 1.03 -15.58 4.93
CA GLY A 19 0.59 -15.44 3.55
C GLY A 19 -0.16 -16.69 3.06
N GLY A 20 -1.45 -16.71 3.33
CA GLY A 20 -2.38 -17.70 2.82
C GLY A 20 -2.87 -17.21 1.47
N ASN A 21 -2.69 -18.00 0.45
CA ASN A 21 -3.42 -17.93 -0.80
C ASN A 21 -4.91 -17.73 -0.49
N ASN A 22 -5.42 -16.52 -0.59
CA ASN A 22 -6.87 -16.33 -0.70
C ASN A 22 -7.26 -16.79 -2.10
N GLY A 23 -7.80 -18.01 -2.18
CA GLY A 23 -8.56 -18.47 -3.31
C GLY A 23 -9.74 -17.51 -3.51
N GLN A 24 -9.61 -16.56 -4.43
CA GLN A 24 -10.74 -15.95 -5.09
C GLN A 24 -11.10 -16.90 -6.25
N ASP A 25 -12.28 -17.49 -6.13
CA ASP A 25 -13.03 -18.05 -7.25
C ASP A 25 -13.40 -16.86 -8.16
N GLY A 26 -12.59 -16.65 -9.15
CA GLY A 26 -12.71 -15.66 -10.20
C GLY A 26 -11.88 -16.17 -11.36
N THR A 27 -12.48 -16.33 -12.53
CA THR A 27 -11.81 -16.61 -13.79
C THR A 27 -10.40 -16.03 -13.80
N GLU A 28 -9.38 -16.87 -13.80
CA GLU A 28 -7.99 -16.46 -13.97
C GLU A 28 -7.90 -15.73 -15.32
N GLU A 29 -7.94 -14.41 -15.28
CA GLU A 29 -7.55 -13.60 -16.44
C GLU A 29 -6.12 -14.00 -16.77
N GLU A 30 -5.90 -14.51 -17.98
CA GLU A 30 -4.57 -14.91 -18.44
C GLU A 30 -3.66 -13.68 -18.35
N LYS A 31 -2.79 -13.69 -17.36
CA LYS A 31 -1.79 -12.63 -17.21
C LYS A 31 -0.85 -12.66 -18.41
N PRO A 32 -0.53 -11.51 -19.00
CA PRO A 32 0.34 -11.47 -20.16
C PRO A 32 1.67 -12.20 -19.88
N GLU A 33 2.13 -13.00 -20.82
CA GLU A 33 3.41 -13.67 -20.73
C GLU A 33 4.53 -12.63 -20.79
N ILE A 34 5.39 -12.63 -19.78
CA ILE A 34 6.57 -11.76 -19.70
C ILE A 34 7.78 -12.67 -19.61
N LYS A 35 8.67 -12.55 -20.58
CA LYS A 35 9.97 -13.23 -20.56
C LYS A 35 11.01 -12.27 -19.98
N PRO A 36 11.52 -12.50 -18.77
CA PRO A 36 12.55 -11.65 -18.18
C PRO A 36 13.88 -11.79 -18.93
N ASP A 37 14.69 -10.75 -18.88
CA ASP A 37 16.04 -10.74 -19.46
C ASP A 37 16.97 -11.69 -18.67
N GLU A 38 18.10 -12.03 -19.31
CA GLU A 38 19.11 -12.88 -18.69
C GLU A 38 19.65 -12.26 -17.39
N GLY A 39 19.77 -13.07 -16.35
CA GLY A 39 20.29 -12.64 -15.05
C GLY A 39 19.25 -12.03 -14.11
N ILE A 40 18.05 -11.72 -14.59
CA ILE A 40 16.96 -11.18 -13.75
C ILE A 40 16.47 -12.25 -12.78
N THR A 41 16.27 -11.86 -11.54
CA THR A 41 15.77 -12.75 -10.48
C THR A 41 14.39 -12.36 -9.97
N LEU A 42 13.94 -11.14 -10.27
CA LEU A 42 12.64 -10.60 -9.89
C LEU A 42 12.10 -9.72 -11.01
N TYR A 43 10.88 -9.94 -11.42
CA TYR A 43 10.20 -9.15 -12.45
C TYR A 43 8.70 -9.11 -12.21
N GLY A 44 7.99 -8.28 -12.92
CA GLY A 44 6.53 -8.25 -12.87
C GLY A 44 5.92 -7.19 -13.75
N LEU A 45 4.59 -7.14 -13.69
CA LEU A 45 3.75 -6.18 -14.37
C LEU A 45 3.16 -5.21 -13.34
N VAL A 46 3.17 -3.93 -13.67
CA VAL A 46 2.36 -2.92 -12.98
C VAL A 46 1.25 -2.50 -13.92
N SER A 47 0.00 -2.69 -13.51
CA SER A 47 -1.18 -2.36 -14.29
C SER A 47 -2.26 -1.69 -13.44
N ASP A 48 -3.25 -1.09 -14.09
CA ASP A 48 -4.51 -0.74 -13.43
C ASP A 48 -5.46 -1.94 -13.33
N LYS A 49 -6.62 -1.75 -12.70
CA LYS A 49 -7.66 -2.78 -12.56
C LYS A 49 -8.29 -3.19 -13.90
N GLU A 50 -8.22 -2.34 -14.89
CA GLU A 50 -8.71 -2.58 -16.25
C GLU A 50 -7.66 -3.35 -17.10
N GLY A 51 -6.49 -3.66 -16.52
CA GLY A 51 -5.40 -4.37 -17.20
C GLY A 51 -4.49 -3.46 -18.05
N ASN A 52 -4.67 -2.14 -18.02
CA ASN A 52 -3.80 -1.23 -18.75
C ASN A 52 -2.42 -1.15 -18.08
N PRO A 53 -1.32 -1.26 -18.83
CA PRO A 53 0.03 -1.16 -18.27
C PRO A 53 0.32 0.26 -17.77
N LEU A 54 1.04 0.36 -16.66
CA LEU A 54 1.44 1.63 -16.06
C LEU A 54 2.94 1.85 -16.22
N GLU A 55 3.31 2.85 -17.04
CA GLU A 55 4.69 3.29 -17.25
C GLU A 55 5.16 4.19 -16.11
N GLY A 56 6.43 4.08 -15.75
CA GLY A 56 7.10 4.99 -14.82
C GLY A 56 6.79 4.74 -13.34
N VAL A 57 6.09 3.66 -12.99
CA VAL A 57 5.88 3.31 -11.59
C VAL A 57 7.17 2.82 -10.98
N VAL A 58 7.58 3.46 -9.89
CA VAL A 58 8.82 3.11 -9.19
C VAL A 58 8.63 1.84 -8.39
N VAL A 59 9.50 0.86 -8.65
CA VAL A 59 9.55 -0.45 -7.96
C VAL A 59 10.92 -0.60 -7.30
N SER A 60 10.96 -1.11 -6.08
CA SER A 60 12.19 -1.33 -5.33
C SER A 60 12.13 -2.61 -4.50
N ASP A 61 13.30 -3.23 -4.32
CA ASP A 61 13.53 -4.31 -3.35
C ASP A 61 14.20 -3.82 -2.05
N GLY A 62 14.30 -2.49 -1.89
CA GLY A 62 14.99 -1.83 -0.79
C GLY A 62 16.49 -1.58 -1.03
N TYR A 63 17.05 -2.14 -2.11
CA TYR A 63 18.46 -2.00 -2.51
C TYR A 63 18.60 -1.47 -3.94
N SER A 64 17.74 -1.95 -4.82
CA SER A 64 17.66 -1.53 -6.21
C SER A 64 16.35 -0.80 -6.45
N VAL A 65 16.36 0.15 -7.39
CA VAL A 65 15.18 0.92 -7.77
C VAL A 65 15.08 0.92 -9.29
N MET A 66 13.91 0.59 -9.81
CA MET A 66 13.58 0.59 -11.22
C MET A 66 12.25 1.27 -11.47
N ALA A 67 12.03 1.78 -12.67
CA ALA A 67 10.73 2.22 -13.13
C ALA A 67 10.14 1.19 -14.10
N SER A 68 8.84 0.97 -14.07
CA SER A 68 8.15 0.17 -15.07
C SER A 68 8.24 0.83 -16.45
N ASP A 69 8.40 0.02 -17.48
CA ASP A 69 8.48 0.46 -18.86
C ASP A 69 7.09 0.78 -19.47
N LYS A 70 7.04 1.12 -20.77
CA LYS A 70 5.79 1.40 -21.50
C LYS A 70 4.80 0.24 -21.52
N LYS A 71 5.25 -0.97 -21.25
CA LYS A 71 4.41 -2.17 -21.13
C LYS A 71 4.07 -2.49 -19.69
N GLY A 72 4.43 -1.60 -18.75
CA GLY A 72 4.25 -1.81 -17.31
C GLY A 72 5.24 -2.79 -16.70
N VAL A 73 6.23 -3.27 -17.47
CA VAL A 73 7.17 -4.31 -17.01
C VAL A 73 8.33 -3.69 -16.24
N TYR A 74 8.69 -4.31 -15.12
CA TYR A 74 9.92 -4.01 -14.39
C TYR A 74 10.74 -5.27 -14.18
N GLN A 75 12.06 -5.11 -14.06
CA GLN A 75 13.01 -6.20 -13.92
C GLN A 75 14.13 -5.81 -12.96
N ILE A 76 14.41 -6.66 -11.98
CA ILE A 76 15.39 -6.40 -10.92
C ILE A 76 16.27 -7.63 -10.72
N VAL A 77 17.57 -7.42 -10.57
CA VAL A 77 18.46 -8.39 -9.92
C VAL A 77 18.31 -8.18 -8.41
N ARG A 78 17.44 -8.97 -7.79
CA ARG A 78 17.08 -8.83 -6.38
C ARG A 78 18.27 -9.04 -5.46
N SER A 79 18.45 -8.17 -4.48
CA SER A 79 19.41 -8.39 -3.39
C SER A 79 19.07 -9.63 -2.57
N ALA A 80 20.09 -10.42 -2.17
CA ALA A 80 19.89 -11.54 -1.26
C ALA A 80 19.33 -11.11 0.11
N ASN A 81 19.56 -9.85 0.50
CA ASN A 81 19.09 -9.27 1.76
C ASN A 81 17.72 -8.62 1.64
N ALA A 82 17.14 -8.55 0.44
CA ALA A 82 15.83 -7.94 0.24
C ALA A 82 14.74 -8.74 0.96
N LYS A 83 13.94 -8.06 1.77
CA LYS A 83 12.81 -8.64 2.51
C LYS A 83 11.47 -8.40 1.84
N TYR A 84 11.42 -7.41 0.98
CA TYR A 84 10.19 -7.00 0.28
C TYR A 84 10.54 -6.56 -1.13
N VAL A 85 9.53 -6.62 -2.01
CA VAL A 85 9.45 -5.80 -3.20
C VAL A 85 8.23 -4.91 -3.06
N PHE A 86 8.36 -3.65 -3.41
CA PHE A 86 7.30 -2.66 -3.22
C PHE A 86 7.31 -1.60 -4.31
N ILE A 87 6.18 -0.94 -4.45
CA ILE A 87 6.01 0.18 -5.37
C ILE A 87 5.75 1.47 -4.60
N SER A 88 6.17 2.60 -5.19
CA SER A 88 5.65 3.91 -4.80
C SER A 88 4.39 4.18 -5.59
N ALA A 89 3.27 4.40 -4.90
CA ALA A 89 2.01 4.72 -5.57
C ALA A 89 2.17 5.99 -6.42
N PRO A 90 1.96 5.93 -7.74
CA PRO A 90 2.09 7.10 -8.59
C PRO A 90 0.90 8.05 -8.40
N SER A 91 1.09 9.33 -8.74
CA SER A 91 0.00 10.30 -8.77
C SER A 91 -1.16 9.82 -9.63
N GLY A 92 -2.38 10.06 -9.18
CA GLY A 92 -3.60 9.63 -9.85
C GLY A 92 -4.06 8.22 -9.52
N TYR A 93 -3.37 7.50 -8.63
CA TYR A 93 -3.72 6.16 -8.19
C TYR A 93 -3.90 6.06 -6.68
N GLU A 94 -4.82 5.23 -6.25
CA GLU A 94 -5.05 4.95 -4.83
C GLU A 94 -3.91 4.10 -4.27
N ILE A 95 -3.55 4.37 -3.01
CA ILE A 95 -2.79 3.43 -2.20
C ILE A 95 -3.77 2.34 -1.76
N PRO A 96 -3.60 1.08 -2.20
CA PRO A 96 -4.51 0.01 -1.82
C PRO A 96 -4.53 -0.17 -0.31
N THR A 97 -5.73 -0.18 0.27
CA THR A 97 -5.92 -0.40 1.71
C THR A 97 -6.88 -1.56 1.92
N GLN A 98 -6.66 -2.32 2.97
CA GLN A 98 -7.61 -3.34 3.39
C GLN A 98 -8.78 -2.69 4.11
N ALA A 99 -10.01 -3.04 3.74
CA ALA A 99 -11.24 -2.33 4.12
C ALA A 99 -11.41 -2.11 5.65
N ASN A 100 -10.90 -3.00 6.48
CA ASN A 100 -11.12 -2.98 7.93
C ASN A 100 -9.92 -2.51 8.76
N TYR A 101 -8.72 -2.43 8.19
CA TYR A 101 -7.50 -2.19 8.96
C TYR A 101 -6.60 -1.08 8.41
N GLY A 102 -6.98 -0.43 7.31
CA GLY A 102 -6.16 0.59 6.67
C GLY A 102 -4.75 0.10 6.27
N SER A 103 -4.55 -1.23 6.17
CA SER A 103 -3.25 -1.77 5.81
C SER A 103 -2.98 -1.54 4.32
N TYR A 104 -1.74 -1.16 4.00
CA TYR A 104 -1.29 -0.85 2.64
C TYR A 104 -0.94 -2.11 1.85
N GLN A 105 -1.84 -3.10 1.86
CA GLN A 105 -1.65 -4.31 1.06
C GLN A 105 -1.82 -4.00 -0.43
N GLY A 106 -1.01 -4.64 -1.25
CA GLY A 106 -1.02 -4.44 -2.70
C GLY A 106 0.07 -3.50 -3.21
N THR A 107 0.77 -2.77 -2.32
CA THR A 107 1.97 -1.99 -2.69
C THR A 107 3.26 -2.71 -2.38
N TYR A 108 3.22 -3.85 -1.70
CA TYR A 108 4.40 -4.66 -1.39
C TYR A 108 4.10 -6.15 -1.38
N GLN A 109 5.14 -6.95 -1.58
CA GLN A 109 5.14 -8.40 -1.38
C GLN A 109 6.32 -8.81 -0.50
N ALA A 110 6.10 -9.75 0.42
CA ALA A 110 7.10 -10.16 1.40
C ALA A 110 8.14 -11.14 0.83
N ALA A 111 9.34 -11.09 1.33
CA ALA A 111 10.49 -11.88 0.87
C ALA A 111 10.34 -13.40 1.04
N ASN A 112 9.54 -13.86 1.99
CA ASN A 112 9.28 -15.29 2.16
C ASN A 112 8.58 -15.93 0.95
N SER A 113 7.92 -15.12 0.12
CA SER A 113 7.37 -15.51 -1.18
C SER A 113 8.29 -15.22 -2.37
N LEU A 114 9.40 -14.45 -2.16
CA LEU A 114 10.33 -14.04 -3.19
C LEU A 114 11.47 -15.06 -3.37
N THR A 115 11.16 -16.24 -3.88
CA THR A 115 12.13 -17.35 -4.03
C THR A 115 12.83 -17.39 -5.38
N GLY A 116 12.73 -16.32 -6.19
CA GLY A 116 13.28 -16.28 -7.54
C GLY A 116 14.82 -16.37 -7.61
N SER A 117 15.32 -16.99 -8.66
CA SER A 117 16.72 -17.05 -9.04
C SER A 117 16.87 -16.65 -10.53
N SER A 118 18.10 -16.50 -11.02
CA SER A 118 18.33 -16.19 -12.45
C SER A 118 17.85 -17.31 -13.40
N THR A 119 17.79 -18.55 -12.91
CA THR A 119 17.25 -19.69 -13.67
C THR A 119 15.75 -19.87 -13.51
N LYS A 120 15.17 -19.31 -12.43
CA LYS A 120 13.72 -19.33 -12.16
C LYS A 120 13.35 -18.00 -11.50
N PRO A 121 13.27 -16.91 -12.26
CA PRO A 121 12.95 -15.60 -11.69
C PRO A 121 11.54 -15.59 -11.09
N TYR A 122 11.40 -14.86 -9.97
CA TYR A 122 10.11 -14.68 -9.31
C TYR A 122 9.32 -13.56 -9.99
N ARG A 123 8.04 -13.80 -10.22
CA ARG A 123 7.11 -12.80 -10.75
C ARG A 123 6.29 -12.17 -9.63
N ALA A 124 6.32 -10.85 -9.54
CA ALA A 124 5.54 -10.06 -8.59
C ALA A 124 4.78 -8.95 -9.34
N ASP A 125 3.49 -9.14 -9.55
CA ASP A 125 2.66 -8.15 -10.24
C ASP A 125 2.01 -7.21 -9.23
N PHE A 126 1.78 -5.95 -9.64
CA PHE A 126 1.07 -4.94 -8.88
C PHE A 126 -0.10 -4.39 -9.68
N THR A 127 -1.26 -4.32 -9.05
CA THR A 127 -2.47 -3.75 -9.66
C THR A 127 -2.93 -2.55 -8.85
N LEU A 128 -3.10 -1.41 -9.51
CA LEU A 128 -3.48 -0.15 -8.89
C LEU A 128 -4.89 0.27 -9.33
N THR A 129 -5.57 0.98 -8.44
CA THR A 129 -6.87 1.59 -8.73
C THR A 129 -6.68 3.05 -9.05
N LYS A 130 -7.19 3.49 -10.18
CA LYS A 130 -7.16 4.91 -10.54
C LYS A 130 -8.04 5.72 -9.59
N LEU A 131 -7.56 6.88 -9.16
CA LEU A 131 -8.34 7.81 -8.36
C LEU A 131 -9.55 8.32 -9.16
N SER A 132 -10.69 8.41 -8.49
CA SER A 132 -11.90 9.02 -9.06
C SER A 132 -11.82 10.55 -9.15
N GLN A 133 -10.87 11.15 -8.43
CA GLN A 133 -10.66 12.59 -8.35
C GLN A 133 -9.17 12.92 -8.53
N SER A 134 -8.89 14.12 -9.03
CA SER A 134 -7.52 14.62 -9.11
C SER A 134 -6.89 14.77 -7.71
N ASP A 135 -5.65 14.34 -7.55
CA ASP A 135 -4.83 14.46 -6.35
C ASP A 135 -3.89 15.67 -6.35
N THR A 136 -4.02 16.56 -7.34
CA THR A 136 -3.20 17.78 -7.42
C THR A 136 -3.50 18.79 -6.30
N ARG A 137 -4.66 18.65 -5.66
CA ARG A 137 -5.07 19.40 -4.46
C ARG A 137 -5.63 18.43 -3.45
N PHE A 138 -5.16 18.49 -2.23
CA PHE A 138 -5.63 17.65 -1.13
C PHE A 138 -5.61 18.44 0.19
N LEU A 139 -6.41 17.98 1.14
CA LEU A 139 -6.38 18.45 2.52
C LEU A 139 -5.43 17.56 3.31
N LEU A 140 -4.43 18.18 3.94
CA LEU A 140 -3.49 17.48 4.81
C LEU A 140 -3.78 17.81 6.28
N PHE A 141 -4.05 16.79 7.08
CA PHE A 141 -4.07 16.89 8.54
C PHE A 141 -2.74 16.40 9.10
N GLY A 142 -1.99 17.29 9.74
CA GLY A 142 -0.83 16.96 10.56
C GLY A 142 -1.24 16.84 12.02
N LEU A 143 -1.15 15.66 12.60
CA LEU A 143 -1.37 15.43 14.02
C LEU A 143 0.00 15.40 14.70
N GLY A 144 0.34 16.45 15.43
CA GLY A 144 1.60 16.52 16.17
C GLY A 144 1.46 15.75 17.47
N ASP A 145 2.24 14.67 17.62
CA ASP A 145 2.42 13.93 18.86
C ASP A 145 1.09 13.70 19.64
N PRO A 146 0.13 12.98 19.07
CA PRO A 146 -1.20 12.85 19.68
C PRO A 146 -1.22 12.04 20.98
N GLN A 147 -0.26 11.19 21.22
CA GLN A 147 0.10 10.38 22.40
C GLN A 147 -1.02 10.21 23.47
N PRO A 148 -2.15 9.59 23.14
CA PRO A 148 -3.17 9.28 24.14
C PRO A 148 -2.72 8.08 24.96
N ASP A 149 -2.12 8.32 26.12
CA ASP A 149 -1.49 7.34 27.00
C ASP A 149 -2.40 6.82 28.14
N ASN A 150 -3.62 7.36 28.25
CA ASN A 150 -4.62 6.91 29.22
C ASN A 150 -6.04 7.12 28.70
N ASP A 151 -7.03 6.56 29.41
CA ASP A 151 -8.45 6.61 29.02
C ASP A 151 -9.01 8.02 28.88
N GLU A 152 -8.56 8.95 29.71
CA GLU A 152 -9.00 10.35 29.63
C GLU A 152 -8.48 11.00 28.35
N HIS A 153 -7.20 10.80 28.01
CA HIS A 153 -6.60 11.31 26.79
C HIS A 153 -7.24 10.68 25.54
N ILE A 154 -7.52 9.36 25.57
CA ILE A 154 -8.25 8.68 24.50
C ILE A 154 -9.65 9.26 24.35
N LYS A 155 -10.35 9.50 25.46
CA LYS A 155 -11.69 10.11 25.47
C LYS A 155 -11.64 11.51 24.85
N ARG A 156 -10.71 12.37 25.28
CA ARG A 156 -10.54 13.72 24.72
C ARG A 156 -10.20 13.69 23.23
N PHE A 157 -9.30 12.83 22.80
CA PHE A 157 -8.98 12.67 21.39
C PHE A 157 -10.23 12.33 20.56
N ARG A 158 -11.07 11.42 21.06
CA ARG A 158 -12.32 11.02 20.41
C ARG A 158 -13.41 12.10 20.42
N THR A 159 -13.52 12.87 21.51
CA THR A 159 -14.61 13.84 21.69
C THR A 159 -14.28 15.26 21.25
N GLU A 160 -12.98 15.56 21.09
CA GLU A 160 -12.49 16.88 20.70
C GLU A 160 -11.80 16.82 19.34
N THR A 161 -10.65 16.16 19.23
CA THR A 161 -9.82 16.15 18.01
C THR A 161 -10.54 15.52 16.80
N VAL A 162 -11.15 14.37 16.98
CA VAL A 162 -11.83 13.66 15.88
C VAL A 162 -13.03 14.45 15.33
N PRO A 163 -13.90 15.05 16.16
CA PRO A 163 -14.97 15.94 15.69
C PRO A 163 -14.46 17.16 14.94
N ASP A 164 -13.38 17.79 15.41
CA ASP A 164 -12.78 18.96 14.73
C ASP A 164 -12.25 18.60 13.35
N VAL A 165 -11.52 17.49 13.23
CA VAL A 165 -11.06 16.97 11.94
C VAL A 165 -12.24 16.68 11.01
N LYS A 166 -13.30 16.05 11.51
CA LYS A 166 -14.51 15.77 10.73
C LYS A 166 -15.22 17.03 10.27
N LYS A 167 -15.31 18.04 11.14
CA LYS A 167 -15.92 19.34 10.83
C LYS A 167 -15.15 20.04 9.71
N ILE A 168 -13.82 20.15 9.84
CA ILE A 168 -12.98 20.76 8.82
C ILE A 168 -13.10 20.00 7.49
N LYS A 169 -13.04 18.65 7.55
CA LYS A 169 -13.15 17.81 6.35
C LYS A 169 -14.48 18.01 5.62
N ALA A 170 -15.58 18.26 6.35
CA ALA A 170 -16.91 18.44 5.76
C ALA A 170 -17.00 19.65 4.83
N ASP A 171 -16.15 20.65 5.01
CA ASP A 171 -16.10 21.86 4.18
C ASP A 171 -15.35 21.64 2.85
N TYR A 172 -14.76 20.45 2.65
CA TYR A 172 -13.93 20.15 1.48
C TYR A 172 -14.38 18.86 0.78
N THR A 173 -14.46 18.91 -0.54
CA THR A 173 -14.75 17.76 -1.41
C THR A 173 -13.50 17.14 -2.05
N ILE A 174 -12.30 17.63 -1.68
CA ILE A 174 -11.01 17.16 -2.20
C ILE A 174 -10.49 15.98 -1.39
N PRO A 175 -9.55 15.16 -1.93
CA PRO A 175 -8.88 14.09 -1.21
C PRO A 175 -8.29 14.57 0.10
N THR A 176 -8.31 13.70 1.12
CA THR A 176 -7.82 14.03 2.45
C THR A 176 -6.78 13.01 2.89
N VAL A 177 -5.66 13.49 3.40
CA VAL A 177 -4.56 12.69 3.96
C VAL A 177 -4.31 13.12 5.39
N GLY A 178 -4.08 12.14 6.28
CA GLY A 178 -3.67 12.38 7.66
C GLY A 178 -2.27 11.84 7.90
N ILE A 179 -1.43 12.62 8.59
CA ILE A 179 -0.09 12.21 9.04
C ILE A 179 -0.02 12.41 10.55
N ALA A 180 0.31 11.36 11.29
CA ALA A 180 0.72 11.48 12.69
C ALA A 180 2.23 11.70 12.75
N LEU A 181 2.62 12.80 13.40
CA LEU A 181 4.01 13.22 13.54
C LEU A 181 4.42 13.02 15.00
N GLY A 182 5.04 11.90 15.31
CA GLY A 182 5.48 11.56 16.64
C GLY A 182 4.69 10.41 17.28
N ASP A 183 4.75 10.32 18.60
CA ASP A 183 4.23 9.19 19.36
C ASP A 183 2.71 9.05 19.23
N ILE A 184 2.26 7.93 18.72
CA ILE A 184 0.84 7.61 18.53
C ILE A 184 0.27 6.92 19.76
N LEU A 185 1.12 6.17 20.46
CA LEU A 185 0.80 5.45 21.70
C LEU A 185 1.90 5.70 22.71
N GLY A 186 1.52 5.91 23.98
CA GLY A 186 2.40 5.98 25.12
C GLY A 186 2.57 4.62 25.80
#